data_1bd153025d360b509b804d2911ad4885
#
_entry.id   1bd153025d360b509b804d2911ad4885
#
_cell.length_a   1.000
_cell.length_b   1.000
_cell.length_c   1.000
_cell.angle_alpha   90.00
_cell.angle_beta   90.00
_cell.angle_gamma   90.00
#
_symmetry.space_group_name_H-M   'P 1'
#
loop_
_entity.id
_entity.type
_entity.pdbx_description
1 polymer ?
#
loop_
_entity_poly.entity_id
_entity_poly.type
_entity_poly.pdbx_seq_one_letter_code
_entity_poly.pdbx_strand_id
1 'polypeptide(L)'
;VLGSRGLGDVYKRQVYDVSSHTAKVRTIINDTSMVSAMFLKTNDACIVNGSLDTMEDGYLEVVYISKDAKVKNGDELVTSYVSSKFNEGITIGKVSDLKLDSTKLTKTAKVTPVVDFKHLKEVLVITDLKKTKNLDEETKE
;
A
#
# COMPACT_ATOMS: atom_id res chain seq x y z
N VAL A 1 -4.46 -17.06 10.09
CA VAL A 1 -3.17 -16.75 10.68
C VAL A 1 -2.16 -16.21 9.67
N LEU A 2 -2.26 -16.61 8.42
CA LEU A 2 -1.38 -16.13 7.35
C LEU A 2 -1.95 -14.94 6.56
N GLY A 3 -3.19 -14.54 6.82
CA GLY A 3 -3.90 -13.52 6.05
C GLY A 3 -3.32 -12.10 6.11
N SER A 4 -2.48 -11.80 7.08
CA SER A 4 -1.84 -10.48 7.24
C SER A 4 -0.37 -10.45 6.81
N ARG A 5 0.16 -11.52 6.25
CA ARG A 5 1.55 -11.59 5.82
C ARG A 5 1.72 -11.02 4.43
N GLY A 6 2.61 -10.07 4.29
CA GLY A 6 3.07 -9.60 3.00
C GLY A 6 4.01 -10.60 2.34
N LEU A 7 4.08 -10.60 1.04
CA LEU A 7 4.96 -11.42 0.25
C LEU A 7 6.00 -10.56 -0.45
N GLY A 8 7.22 -10.76 -0.01
CA GLY A 8 8.41 -10.27 -0.68
C GLY A 8 8.42 -8.80 -1.01
N ASP A 9 9.32 -8.35 -1.76
CA ASP A 9 9.44 -6.96 -2.18
C ASP A 9 8.21 -6.36 -2.87
N VAL A 10 7.46 -7.11 -2.85
CA VAL A 10 6.54 -7.25 -2.88
C VAL A 10 5.43 -7.29 -1.97
N TYR A 11 5.48 -6.72 -1.02
CA TYR A 11 4.53 -6.35 -0.08
C TYR A 11 3.25 -5.88 -0.63
N LYS A 12 3.21 -5.94 -1.88
CA LYS A 12 2.11 -5.58 -2.70
C LYS A 12 1.23 -6.77 -2.95
N ARG A 13 1.48 -7.83 -2.18
CA ARG A 13 0.66 -9.04 -2.19
C ARG A 13 0.26 -9.41 -0.78
N GLN A 14 -0.93 -9.90 -0.65
CA GLN A 14 -1.47 -10.40 0.62
C GLN A 14 -1.93 -11.83 0.45
N VAL A 15 -1.49 -12.70 1.35
CA VAL A 15 -2.06 -14.04 1.50
C VAL A 15 -3.43 -13.89 2.17
N TYR A 16 -4.49 -14.33 1.54
CA TYR A 16 -5.85 -14.22 2.07
C TYR A 16 -6.55 -15.56 2.30
N ASP A 17 -5.99 -16.63 1.81
CA ASP A 17 -6.48 -17.98 2.02
C ASP A 17 -5.34 -18.99 1.97
N VAL A 18 -5.38 -20.00 2.82
CA VAL A 18 -4.32 -21.00 2.95
C VAL A 18 -4.92 -22.37 3.10
N SER A 19 -4.39 -23.34 2.36
CA SER A 19 -4.61 -24.77 2.57
C SER A 19 -3.33 -25.42 3.08
N SER A 20 -3.32 -26.75 3.24
CA SER A 20 -2.14 -27.48 3.69
C SER A 20 -0.90 -27.32 2.79
N HIS A 21 -1.10 -27.09 1.48
CA HIS A 21 -0.02 -27.04 0.49
C HIS A 21 -0.08 -25.84 -0.45
N THR A 22 -1.10 -24.99 -0.36
CA THR A 22 -1.31 -23.85 -1.25
C THR A 22 -1.74 -22.61 -0.49
N ALA A 23 -1.51 -21.44 -1.06
CA ALA A 23 -2.00 -20.18 -0.54
C ALA A 23 -2.54 -19.32 -1.70
N LYS A 24 -3.65 -18.61 -1.46
CA LYS A 24 -4.15 -17.59 -2.38
C LYS A 24 -3.56 -16.25 -2.02
N VAL A 25 -3.13 -15.51 -3.03
CA VAL A 25 -2.43 -14.24 -2.87
C VAL A 25 -3.15 -13.16 -3.67
N ARG A 26 -3.44 -12.03 -3.02
CA ARG A 26 -3.97 -10.85 -3.70
C ARG A 26 -2.87 -9.82 -3.88
N THR A 27 -2.71 -9.33 -5.10
CA THR A 27 -1.73 -8.29 -5.41
C THR A 27 -2.32 -6.90 -5.20
N ILE A 28 -1.46 -5.89 -5.04
CA ILE A 28 -1.89 -4.49 -4.94
C ILE A 28 -2.57 -3.99 -6.23
N ILE A 29 -2.25 -4.58 -7.37
CA ILE A 29 -2.83 -4.21 -8.66
C ILE A 29 -4.23 -4.78 -8.91
N ASN A 30 -4.73 -5.65 -8.03
CA ASN A 30 -6.07 -6.21 -8.14
C ASN A 30 -7.12 -5.12 -7.94
N ASP A 31 -8.16 -5.09 -8.76
CA ASP A 31 -9.23 -4.07 -8.75
C ASP A 31 -9.96 -3.94 -7.41
N THR A 32 -9.88 -4.93 -6.55
CA THR A 32 -10.45 -4.90 -5.21
C THR A 32 -9.44 -4.52 -4.13
N SER A 33 -8.19 -4.25 -4.49
CA SER A 33 -7.15 -3.89 -3.54
C SER A 33 -7.18 -2.41 -3.20
N MET A 34 -7.23 -2.12 -1.91
CA MET A 34 -7.06 -0.77 -1.34
C MET A 34 -5.99 -0.85 -0.26
N VAL A 35 -4.91 -0.15 -0.45
CA VAL A 35 -3.77 -0.17 0.46
C VAL A 35 -3.58 1.19 1.10
N SER A 36 -3.63 1.24 2.43
CA SER A 36 -3.26 2.44 3.18
C SER A 36 -1.78 2.71 3.02
N ALA A 37 -1.47 3.88 2.52
CA ALA A 37 -0.12 4.34 2.26
C ALA A 37 0.14 5.69 2.91
N MET A 38 1.39 6.07 2.97
CA MET A 38 1.81 7.40 3.38
C MET A 38 3.02 7.86 2.58
N PHE A 39 3.18 9.16 2.47
CA PHE A 39 4.38 9.74 1.90
C PHE A 39 5.53 9.62 2.88
N LEU A 40 6.63 9.02 2.46
CA LEU A 40 7.80 8.77 3.33
C LEU A 40 8.35 10.06 3.96
N LYS A 41 8.31 11.16 3.22
CA LYS A 41 8.91 12.43 3.62
C LYS A 41 8.04 13.27 4.56
N THR A 42 6.73 13.25 4.35
CA THR A 42 5.79 14.13 5.05
C THR A 42 4.86 13.39 6.02
N ASN A 43 4.83 12.06 5.94
CA ASN A 43 3.91 11.18 6.66
C ASN A 43 2.42 11.43 6.37
N ASP A 44 2.10 12.19 5.33
CA ASP A 44 0.72 12.38 4.91
C ASP A 44 0.11 11.07 4.43
N ALA A 45 -1.03 10.72 4.99
CA ALA A 45 -1.73 9.48 4.65
C ALA A 45 -2.48 9.60 3.31
N CYS A 46 -2.58 8.48 2.62
CA CYS A 46 -3.36 8.33 1.39
C CYS A 46 -3.77 6.87 1.18
N ILE A 47 -4.51 6.62 0.12
CA ILE A 47 -4.90 5.27 -0.28
C ILE A 47 -4.44 5.02 -1.70
N VAL A 48 -3.86 3.84 -1.93
CA VAL A 48 -3.54 3.33 -3.26
C VAL A 48 -4.61 2.33 -3.67
N ASN A 49 -5.29 2.63 -4.76
CA ASN A 49 -6.28 1.75 -5.37
C ASN A 49 -5.62 0.84 -6.41
N GLY A 50 -5.91 -0.44 -6.34
CA GLY A 50 -5.56 -1.39 -7.38
C GLY A 50 -6.44 -1.20 -8.61
N SER A 51 -5.86 -1.37 -9.78
CA SER A 51 -6.57 -1.42 -11.05
C SER A 51 -5.71 -2.11 -12.08
N LEU A 52 -6.25 -3.13 -12.71
CA LEU A 52 -5.57 -3.82 -13.79
C LEU A 52 -5.48 -2.93 -15.03
N ASP A 53 -6.52 -2.15 -15.31
CA ASP A 53 -6.56 -1.26 -16.48
C ASP A 53 -5.47 -0.19 -16.40
N THR A 54 -5.36 0.52 -15.27
CA THR A 54 -4.33 1.55 -15.11
C THR A 54 -2.93 0.95 -14.99
N MET A 55 -2.82 -0.30 -14.56
CA MET A 55 -1.54 -1.00 -14.49
C MET A 55 -1.01 -1.39 -15.88
N GLU A 56 -1.86 -1.52 -16.90
CA GLU A 56 -1.41 -1.65 -18.29
C GLU A 56 -0.63 -0.42 -18.73
N ASP A 57 -1.02 0.76 -18.25
CA ASP A 57 -0.32 2.04 -18.44
C ASP A 57 0.86 2.24 -17.47
N GLY A 58 1.11 1.30 -16.58
CA GLY A 58 2.26 1.28 -15.67
C GLY A 58 2.09 2.06 -14.36
N TYR A 59 0.86 2.40 -13.95
CA TYR A 59 0.61 3.12 -12.71
C TYR A 59 -0.61 2.62 -11.95
N LEU A 60 -0.70 3.00 -10.67
CA LEU A 60 -1.90 2.86 -9.84
C LEU A 60 -2.38 4.23 -9.38
N GLU A 61 -3.65 4.32 -9.05
CA GLU A 61 -4.25 5.57 -8.58
C GLU A 61 -4.00 5.77 -7.09
N VAL A 62 -3.65 7.00 -6.72
CA VAL A 62 -3.53 7.44 -5.33
C VAL A 62 -4.60 8.46 -5.04
N VAL A 63 -5.39 8.23 -4.00
CA VAL A 63 -6.52 9.06 -3.62
C VAL A 63 -6.47 9.47 -2.14
N TYR A 64 -7.32 10.42 -1.78
CA TYR A 64 -7.44 10.93 -0.41
C TYR A 64 -6.16 11.55 0.15
N ILE A 65 -5.34 12.16 -0.69
CA ILE A 65 -4.22 12.98 -0.24
C ILE A 65 -4.80 14.30 0.27
N SER A 66 -4.40 14.74 1.46
CA SER A 66 -4.84 16.04 1.99
C SER A 66 -4.51 17.17 1.00
N LYS A 67 -5.44 18.10 0.79
CA LYS A 67 -5.17 19.29 -0.05
C LYS A 67 -4.00 20.12 0.47
N ASP A 68 -3.79 20.13 1.78
CA ASP A 68 -2.74 20.91 2.45
C ASP A 68 -1.40 20.16 2.55
N ALA A 69 -1.37 18.89 2.13
CA ALA A 69 -0.16 18.08 2.11
C ALA A 69 0.92 18.71 1.21
N LYS A 70 2.13 18.85 1.75
CA LYS A 70 3.29 19.41 1.04
C LYS A 70 4.04 18.34 0.24
N VAL A 71 3.30 17.60 -0.55
CA VAL A 71 3.80 16.49 -1.38
C VAL A 71 4.08 16.98 -2.81
N LYS A 72 5.02 16.34 -3.48
CA LYS A 72 5.49 16.70 -4.82
C LYS A 72 5.58 15.46 -5.71
N ASN A 73 5.55 15.68 -7.02
CA ASN A 73 5.90 14.64 -7.98
C ASN A 73 7.32 14.12 -7.73
N GLY A 74 7.47 12.80 -7.70
CA GLY A 74 8.73 12.12 -7.37
C GLY A 74 8.84 11.70 -5.91
N ASP A 75 7.95 12.14 -5.02
CA ASP A 75 7.93 11.69 -3.63
C ASP A 75 7.59 10.19 -3.56
N GLU A 76 8.18 9.53 -2.57
CA GLU A 76 8.05 8.10 -2.39
C GLU A 76 6.87 7.76 -1.48
N LEU A 77 6.09 6.76 -1.92
CA LEU A 77 5.01 6.17 -1.12
C LEU A 77 5.46 4.87 -0.48
N VAL A 78 5.10 4.72 0.78
CA VAL A 78 5.32 3.51 1.57
C VAL A 78 4.01 3.07 2.23
N THR A 79 3.96 1.83 2.69
CA THR A 79 2.80 1.34 3.47
C THR A 79 2.68 2.11 4.77
N SER A 80 1.43 2.45 5.13
CA SER A 80 1.13 3.23 6.33
C SER A 80 1.11 2.35 7.59
N TYR A 81 1.48 2.96 8.72
CA TYR A 81 1.32 2.36 10.05
C TYR A 81 -0.15 2.12 10.43
N VAL A 82 -1.09 2.82 9.81
CA VAL A 82 -2.53 2.68 10.06
C VAL A 82 -3.06 1.34 9.55
N SER A 83 -2.43 0.76 8.55
CA SER A 83 -2.86 -0.55 8.03
C SER A 83 -2.66 -1.64 9.08
N SER A 84 -3.71 -2.40 9.38
CA SER A 84 -3.60 -3.61 10.20
C SER A 84 -3.01 -4.81 9.43
N LYS A 85 -2.93 -4.72 8.11
CA LYS A 85 -2.59 -5.84 7.21
C LYS A 85 -1.13 -5.88 6.79
N PHE A 86 -0.46 -4.73 6.76
CA PHE A 86 0.90 -4.61 6.27
C PHE A 86 1.80 -4.00 7.34
N ASN A 87 3.06 -4.42 7.38
CA ASN A 87 4.07 -3.69 8.12
C ASN A 87 4.24 -2.30 7.50
N GLU A 88 4.58 -1.32 8.32
CA GLU A 88 4.81 0.04 7.87
C GLU A 88 6.13 0.20 7.13
N GLY A 89 6.24 1.23 6.32
CA GLY A 89 7.51 1.64 5.71
C GLY A 89 7.93 0.83 4.48
N ILE A 90 7.02 0.03 3.93
CA ILE A 90 7.32 -0.80 2.77
C ILE A 90 7.10 0.01 1.50
N THR A 91 8.15 0.19 0.71
CA THR A 91 8.10 1.00 -0.50
C THR A 91 7.08 0.48 -1.52
N ILE A 92 6.17 1.34 -1.92
CA ILE A 92 5.18 1.07 -2.97
C ILE A 92 5.69 1.58 -4.32
N GLY A 93 6.08 2.83 -4.38
CA GLY A 93 6.54 3.45 -5.62
C GLY A 93 6.73 4.96 -5.51
N LYS A 94 6.88 5.61 -6.65
CA LYS A 94 7.04 7.06 -6.76
C LYS A 94 5.80 7.69 -7.38
N VAL A 95 5.44 8.85 -6.86
CA VAL A 95 4.24 9.58 -7.24
C VAL A 95 4.51 10.51 -8.42
N SER A 96 3.54 10.60 -9.29
CA SER A 96 3.49 11.53 -10.42
C SER A 96 2.07 12.06 -10.63
N ASP A 97 1.93 13.04 -11.51
CA ASP A 97 0.63 13.60 -11.93
C ASP A 97 -0.26 14.02 -10.73
N LEU A 98 0.37 14.70 -9.76
CA LEU A 98 -0.33 15.22 -8.58
C LEU A 98 -1.28 16.36 -8.97
N LYS A 99 -2.56 16.24 -8.62
CA LYS A 99 -3.60 17.22 -8.93
C LYS A 99 -4.69 17.25 -7.88
N LEU A 100 -5.45 18.36 -7.80
CA LEU A 100 -6.68 18.40 -7.02
C LEU A 100 -7.73 17.51 -7.68
N ASP A 101 -8.53 16.83 -6.86
CA ASP A 101 -9.67 16.08 -7.36
C ASP A 101 -10.81 17.02 -7.82
N SER A 102 -11.86 16.45 -8.39
CA SER A 102 -13.03 17.20 -8.88
C SER A 102 -13.74 17.96 -7.77
N THR A 103 -13.67 17.52 -6.54
CA THR A 103 -14.31 18.15 -5.37
C THR A 103 -13.47 19.28 -4.78
N LYS A 104 -12.19 19.39 -5.16
CA LYS A 104 -11.18 20.32 -4.61
C LYS A 104 -10.96 20.19 -3.09
N LEU A 105 -11.36 19.09 -2.51
CA LEU A 105 -11.18 18.80 -1.09
C LEU A 105 -9.93 17.95 -0.82
N THR A 106 -9.58 17.12 -1.78
CA THR A 106 -8.41 16.25 -1.72
C THR A 106 -7.56 16.37 -2.99
N LYS A 107 -6.37 15.79 -2.95
CA LYS A 107 -5.52 15.60 -4.13
C LYS A 107 -5.54 14.14 -4.54
N THR A 108 -5.35 13.91 -5.81
CA THR A 108 -5.10 12.59 -6.41
C THR A 108 -3.74 12.59 -7.11
N ALA A 109 -3.18 11.43 -7.29
CA ALA A 109 -1.93 11.25 -8.00
C ALA A 109 -1.88 9.87 -8.66
N LYS A 110 -0.85 9.63 -9.43
CA LYS A 110 -0.48 8.32 -9.94
C LYS A 110 0.75 7.82 -9.19
N VAL A 111 0.84 6.55 -8.90
CA VAL A 111 2.05 5.94 -8.38
C VAL A 111 2.55 4.88 -9.34
N THR A 112 3.82 4.98 -9.72
CA THR A 112 4.50 3.94 -10.49
C THR A 112 5.11 2.95 -9.49
N PRO A 113 4.64 1.70 -9.43
CA PRO A 113 5.18 0.70 -8.52
C PRO A 113 6.66 0.42 -8.80
N VAL A 114 7.43 0.16 -7.74
CA VAL A 114 8.84 -0.25 -7.90
C VAL A 114 8.97 -1.67 -8.41
N VAL A 115 7.90 -2.46 -8.37
CA VAL A 115 7.88 -3.86 -8.81
C VAL A 115 7.33 -3.97 -10.22
N ASP A 116 8.03 -4.70 -11.05
CA ASP A 116 7.53 -5.14 -12.36
C ASP A 116 6.63 -6.38 -12.18
N PHE A 117 5.31 -6.15 -12.17
CA PHE A 117 4.34 -7.22 -12.02
C PHE A 117 4.22 -8.16 -13.24
N LYS A 118 4.75 -7.73 -14.40
CA LYS A 118 4.74 -8.56 -15.62
C LYS A 118 5.85 -9.62 -15.61
N HIS A 119 6.95 -9.34 -14.93
CA HIS A 119 8.16 -10.18 -14.96
C HIS A 119 8.60 -10.64 -13.56
N LEU A 120 7.66 -10.98 -12.71
CA LEU A 120 7.97 -11.49 -11.37
C LEU A 120 8.69 -12.84 -11.43
N LYS A 121 9.87 -12.91 -10.84
CA LYS A 121 10.67 -14.13 -10.76
C LYS A 121 10.67 -14.75 -9.38
N GLU A 122 10.78 -13.92 -8.34
CA GLU A 122 10.91 -14.35 -6.96
C GLU A 122 10.05 -13.50 -6.04
N VAL A 123 9.66 -14.06 -4.92
CA VAL A 123 8.95 -13.36 -3.84
C VAL A 123 9.47 -13.83 -2.49
N LEU A 124 9.51 -12.93 -1.53
CA LEU A 124 9.85 -13.23 -0.14
C LEU A 124 8.60 -13.21 0.72
N VAL A 125 8.47 -14.14 1.64
CA VAL A 125 7.38 -14.18 2.60
C VAL A 125 7.84 -13.55 3.91
N ILE A 126 7.19 -12.46 4.32
CA ILE A 126 7.41 -11.87 5.64
C ILE A 126 6.68 -12.72 6.67
N THR A 127 7.42 -13.31 7.57
CA THR A 127 6.89 -14.17 8.64
C THR A 127 6.61 -13.41 9.93
N ASP A 128 7.22 -12.25 10.11
CA ASP A 128 6.98 -11.41 11.28
C ASP A 128 5.59 -10.75 11.17
N LEU A 129 4.77 -10.98 12.18
CA LEU A 129 3.46 -10.35 12.27
C LEU A 129 3.62 -8.90 12.74
N LYS A 130 2.79 -8.02 12.20
CA LYS A 130 2.69 -6.66 12.70
C LYS A 130 2.25 -6.70 14.18
N LYS A 131 3.03 -6.09 15.05
CA LYS A 131 2.64 -5.91 16.46
C LYS A 131 1.52 -4.89 16.51
N THR A 132 0.30 -5.33 16.82
CA THR A 132 -0.77 -4.43 17.25
C THR A 132 -0.40 -3.89 18.62
N LYS A 133 -0.29 -2.56 18.74
CA LYS A 133 -0.26 -1.94 20.05
C LYS A 133 -1.64 -2.19 20.68
N ASN A 134 -1.72 -3.05 21.66
CA ASN A 134 -2.90 -3.17 22.49
C ASN A 134 -3.06 -1.84 23.22
N LEU A 135 -4.14 -1.12 22.93
CA LEU A 135 -4.55 0.09 23.64
C LEU A 135 -5.09 -0.21 25.05
N ASP A 136 -4.99 -1.47 25.48
CA ASP A 136 -5.59 -1.94 26.72
C ASP A 136 -4.67 -1.81 27.97
N GLU A 137 -3.47 -1.25 27.85
CA GLU A 137 -2.56 -1.10 28.98
C GLU A 137 -2.55 0.29 29.66
N GLU A 138 -3.36 1.24 29.23
CA GLU A 138 -3.41 2.57 29.86
C GLU A 138 -4.60 2.79 30.82
N THR A 139 -5.30 1.76 31.22
CA THR A 139 -6.40 1.88 32.18
C THR A 139 -6.16 1.06 33.45
N LYS A 140 -4.97 1.09 34.00
CA LYS A 140 -4.70 0.59 35.36
C LYS A 140 -3.76 1.55 36.09
N GLU A 141 -4.30 2.68 36.46
CA GLU A 141 -3.89 3.41 37.67
C GLU A 141 -5.14 3.78 38.47
#